data_eaf9fe77091d5f8902514c5d8ea0981e
#
_entry.id   eaf9fe77091d5f8902514c5d8ea0981e
#
_cell.length_a   1.000
_cell.length_b   1.000
_cell.length_c   1.000
_cell.angle_alpha   90.00
_cell.angle_beta   90.00
_cell.angle_gamma   90.00
#
_symmetry.space_group_name_H-M   'P 1'
#
loop_
_entity.id
_entity.type
_entity.pdbx_description
1 polymer ?
#
loop_
_entity_poly.entity_id
_entity_poly.type
_entity_poly.pdbx_seq_one_letter_code
_entity_poly.pdbx_strand_id
1 'polypeptide(L)'
;YMYHGGTNPYNPLHTMGETQASPGTNHNDLPHMTYDFQAPLGEVGQVFETPFHEGRFIHQMLTDWGSELLQMNVDSLSRHYARRGAFEFYNDYVRIKNESGTSHVTFKDYRTGGATIDWTTVEPFCKVDDLIYFIEIRGKKPQISVDGKVYTCKLNKQQKAGKLNVCVLSYEKAKTAYKIDGKLLYAKNGGILYKSDSCIVEEVWTKSPVIAATVTEVKKADAPRVVPMGRQAVAAQPVEEDFAKAAVYTINYDTSGINNYDNLFLRINYRGDVARVYADGRLVADNFWNGKEMWVRMADLVGKKVELKILPLRKDAPVYFQKEQKAMIE
;
A
#
# COMPACT_ATOMS: atom_id res chain seq x y z
N TYR A 1 5.70 8.84 -3.19
CA TYR A 1 5.54 10.23 -2.84
C TYR A 1 4.08 10.66 -2.64
N MET A 2 3.14 9.80 -3.01
CA MET A 2 1.73 9.97 -2.67
C MET A 2 1.38 9.03 -1.52
N TYR A 3 0.71 9.55 -0.49
CA TYR A 3 0.24 8.75 0.64
C TYR A 3 -1.19 8.27 0.46
N HIS A 4 -2.00 9.04 -0.27
CA HIS A 4 -3.39 8.78 -0.60
C HIS A 4 -3.59 8.89 -2.11
N GLY A 5 -4.23 7.90 -2.70
CA GLY A 5 -4.71 7.93 -4.07
C GLY A 5 -5.91 8.87 -4.23
N GLY A 6 -6.30 9.11 -5.45
CA GLY A 6 -7.41 10.00 -5.77
C GLY A 6 -8.19 9.55 -6.99
N THR A 7 -9.30 10.23 -7.23
CA THR A 7 -10.12 10.06 -8.43
C THR A 7 -10.10 11.35 -9.24
N ASN A 8 -9.70 11.26 -10.50
CA ASN A 8 -9.77 12.38 -11.43
C ASN A 8 -11.24 12.73 -11.74
N PRO A 9 -11.56 14.02 -11.92
CA PRO A 9 -12.84 14.40 -12.48
C PRO A 9 -13.04 13.78 -13.87
N TYR A 10 -14.23 13.23 -14.12
CA TYR A 10 -14.54 12.68 -15.43
C TYR A 10 -14.53 13.76 -16.52
N ASN A 11 -13.74 13.54 -17.56
CA ASN A 11 -13.76 14.31 -18.78
C ASN A 11 -13.77 13.37 -19.99
N PRO A 12 -14.75 13.41 -20.89
CA PRO A 12 -14.83 12.52 -22.02
C PRO A 12 -13.76 12.77 -23.09
N LEU A 13 -13.06 13.90 -23.06
CA LEU A 13 -12.11 14.31 -24.09
C LEU A 13 -10.66 13.98 -23.71
N HIS A 14 -10.32 14.06 -22.44
CA HIS A 14 -8.96 13.80 -21.95
C HIS A 14 -8.94 13.61 -20.43
N THR A 15 -7.83 13.10 -19.89
CA THR A 15 -7.58 13.09 -18.45
C THR A 15 -7.43 14.51 -17.92
N MET A 16 -7.95 14.78 -16.74
CA MET A 16 -7.81 16.08 -16.07
C MET A 16 -6.47 16.26 -15.37
N GLY A 17 -5.68 15.20 -15.30
CA GLY A 17 -4.35 15.22 -14.71
C GLY A 17 -3.28 15.65 -15.70
N GLU A 18 -2.32 14.81 -15.88
CA GLU A 18 -1.20 15.04 -16.78
C GLU A 18 -1.55 14.57 -18.20
N THR A 19 -1.54 15.45 -19.17
CA THR A 19 -1.61 15.06 -20.58
C THR A 19 -0.28 14.47 -20.98
N GLN A 20 -0.21 13.15 -21.01
CA GLN A 20 1.05 12.45 -21.26
C GLN A 20 1.12 11.81 -22.65
N ALA A 21 0.01 11.72 -23.36
CA ALA A 21 -0.05 11.20 -24.71
C ALA A 21 0.41 12.23 -25.75
N SER A 22 1.64 12.70 -25.66
CA SER A 22 2.21 13.43 -26.78
C SER A 22 2.80 12.43 -27.81
N PRO A 23 2.76 12.75 -29.12
CA PRO A 23 3.30 11.87 -30.16
C PRO A 23 4.75 11.44 -30.01
N GLY A 24 5.48 12.02 -29.08
CA GLY A 24 6.88 11.75 -28.81
C GLY A 24 7.18 10.93 -27.57
N THR A 25 6.26 10.79 -26.63
CA THR A 25 6.57 10.32 -25.28
C THR A 25 5.99 8.97 -24.90
N ASN A 26 4.92 8.50 -25.54
CA ASN A 26 4.22 7.25 -25.17
C ASN A 26 3.78 7.20 -23.70
N HIS A 27 3.48 8.31 -23.13
CA HIS A 27 2.89 8.34 -21.80
C HIS A 27 1.46 7.79 -21.84
N ASN A 28 1.02 7.22 -20.75
CA ASN A 28 -0.31 6.65 -20.63
C ASN A 28 -1.30 7.72 -20.13
N ASP A 29 -2.40 7.91 -20.87
CA ASP A 29 -3.56 8.70 -20.43
C ASP A 29 -4.59 7.82 -19.68
N LEU A 30 -4.27 6.58 -19.43
CA LEU A 30 -5.06 5.65 -18.65
C LEU A 30 -4.33 5.30 -17.34
N PRO A 31 -5.06 5.04 -16.26
CA PRO A 31 -6.53 5.15 -16.15
C PRO A 31 -7.02 6.61 -16.23
N HIS A 32 -8.25 6.83 -16.73
CA HIS A 32 -8.86 8.17 -16.79
C HIS A 32 -9.31 8.66 -15.42
N MET A 33 -9.87 7.75 -14.61
CA MET A 33 -10.49 8.08 -13.33
C MET A 33 -9.53 7.83 -12.17
N THR A 34 -8.91 6.68 -12.11
CA THR A 34 -8.07 6.28 -10.99
C THR A 34 -6.73 7.01 -11.00
N TYR A 35 -6.43 7.69 -9.91
CA TYR A 35 -5.13 8.31 -9.63
C TYR A 35 -4.53 7.70 -8.34
N ASP A 36 -4.47 6.39 -8.28
CA ASP A 36 -4.13 5.63 -7.08
C ASP A 36 -2.62 5.47 -6.90
N PHE A 37 -1.89 5.10 -7.96
CA PHE A 37 -0.46 4.80 -7.95
C PHE A 37 -0.02 3.81 -6.86
N GLN A 38 -0.95 2.98 -6.36
CA GLN A 38 -0.73 2.06 -5.26
C GLN A 38 -0.23 2.75 -3.97
N ALA A 39 -0.71 3.96 -3.72
CA ALA A 39 -0.45 4.70 -2.49
C ALA A 39 -0.87 3.88 -1.25
N PRO A 40 -0.31 4.15 -0.07
CA PRO A 40 -0.70 3.47 1.19
C PRO A 40 -2.21 3.48 1.46
N LEU A 41 -2.88 4.58 1.13
CA LEU A 41 -4.34 4.68 1.07
C LEU A 41 -4.75 4.81 -0.39
N GLY A 42 -5.57 3.91 -0.88
CA GLY A 42 -6.04 3.92 -2.26
C GLY A 42 -7.07 4.98 -2.55
N GLU A 43 -7.57 5.00 -3.77
CA GLU A 43 -8.47 5.99 -4.33
C GLU A 43 -9.72 6.26 -3.47
N VAL A 44 -10.30 5.22 -2.90
CA VAL A 44 -11.49 5.32 -2.05
C VAL A 44 -11.20 5.16 -0.56
N GLY A 45 -9.94 5.35 -0.16
CA GLY A 45 -9.48 5.25 1.22
C GLY A 45 -9.14 3.82 1.68
N GLN A 46 -9.24 2.81 0.80
CA GLN A 46 -8.85 1.44 1.13
C GLN A 46 -7.37 1.36 1.49
N VAL A 47 -7.06 0.56 2.50
CA VAL A 47 -5.70 0.39 3.01
C VAL A 47 -4.95 -0.67 2.22
N PHE A 48 -3.82 -0.30 1.63
CA PHE A 48 -2.83 -1.26 1.14
C PHE A 48 -1.88 -1.60 2.29
N GLU A 49 -2.13 -2.71 2.96
CA GLU A 49 -1.54 -3.04 4.27
C GLU A 49 -0.02 -2.84 4.35
N THR A 50 0.73 -3.39 3.39
CA THR A 50 2.20 -3.31 3.45
C THR A 50 2.71 -1.86 3.38
N PRO A 51 2.46 -1.07 2.32
CA PRO A 51 2.97 0.29 2.26
C PRO A 51 2.39 1.20 3.35
N PHE A 52 1.16 0.95 3.81
CA PHE A 52 0.55 1.72 4.89
C PHE A 52 1.27 1.49 6.22
N HIS A 53 1.47 0.23 6.62
CA HIS A 53 2.09 -0.07 7.91
C HIS A 53 3.59 0.25 7.91
N GLU A 54 4.32 -0.06 6.83
CA GLU A 54 5.74 0.30 6.71
C GLU A 54 5.95 1.83 6.78
N GLY A 55 5.15 2.60 6.05
CA GLY A 55 5.18 4.06 6.11
C GLY A 55 4.84 4.58 7.52
N ARG A 56 3.81 4.02 8.15
CA ARG A 56 3.40 4.39 9.50
C ARG A 56 4.47 4.09 10.56
N PHE A 57 5.18 2.96 10.44
CA PHE A 57 6.27 2.63 11.38
C PHE A 57 7.40 3.66 11.30
N ILE A 58 7.80 4.04 10.09
CA ILE A 58 8.80 5.09 9.88
C ILE A 58 8.32 6.44 10.42
N HIS A 59 7.07 6.83 10.13
CA HIS A 59 6.50 8.08 10.65
C HIS A 59 6.46 8.09 12.16
N GLN A 60 6.10 6.97 12.80
CA GLN A 60 6.08 6.86 14.25
C GLN A 60 7.50 6.96 14.84
N MET A 61 8.48 6.30 14.22
CA MET A 61 9.87 6.44 14.60
C MET A 61 10.34 7.91 14.48
N LEU A 62 10.03 8.56 13.37
CA LEU A 62 10.42 9.97 13.15
C LEU A 62 9.74 10.93 14.12
N THR A 63 8.53 10.62 14.60
CA THR A 63 7.86 11.42 15.64
C THR A 63 8.68 11.43 16.93
N ASP A 64 9.31 10.33 17.30
CA ASP A 64 10.04 10.20 18.56
C ASP A 64 11.54 10.51 18.47
N TRP A 65 12.15 10.33 17.29
CA TRP A 65 13.59 10.53 17.07
C TRP A 65 13.93 11.56 15.99
N GLY A 66 12.95 12.12 15.30
CA GLY A 66 13.21 13.03 14.17
C GLY A 66 14.04 14.25 14.55
N SER A 67 13.78 14.84 15.72
CA SER A 67 14.58 15.98 16.22
C SER A 67 16.04 15.60 16.50
N GLU A 68 16.28 14.39 17.02
CA GLU A 68 17.64 13.87 17.21
C GLU A 68 18.32 13.62 15.86
N LEU A 69 17.59 12.99 14.90
CA LEU A 69 18.09 12.72 13.56
C LEU A 69 18.50 13.98 12.80
N LEU A 70 17.76 15.07 12.95
CA LEU A 70 18.05 16.35 12.31
C LEU A 70 19.41 16.93 12.74
N GLN A 71 19.87 16.64 13.96
CA GLN A 71 21.15 17.10 14.50
C GLN A 71 22.33 16.20 14.11
N MET A 72 22.07 15.03 13.52
CA MET A 72 23.11 14.05 13.20
C MET A 72 23.63 14.25 11.77
N ASN A 73 24.93 14.04 11.59
CA ASN A 73 25.54 14.06 10.27
C ASN A 73 25.29 12.75 9.51
N VAL A 74 25.27 12.83 8.19
CA VAL A 74 25.26 11.65 7.31
C VAL A 74 26.71 11.21 7.10
N ASP A 75 27.05 10.01 7.61
CA ASP A 75 28.42 9.49 7.53
C ASP A 75 28.69 8.73 6.24
N SER A 76 27.65 8.02 5.75
CA SER A 76 27.79 7.14 4.59
C SER A 76 26.47 7.04 3.85
N LEU A 77 26.55 7.05 2.52
CA LEU A 77 25.39 6.89 1.65
C LEU A 77 25.75 6.02 0.47
N SER A 78 24.97 4.95 0.27
CA SER A 78 25.01 4.10 -0.92
C SER A 78 23.60 3.76 -1.37
N ARG A 79 23.46 3.03 -2.48
CA ARG A 79 22.14 2.58 -2.96
C ARG A 79 21.41 1.71 -1.95
N HIS A 80 22.11 0.94 -1.14
CA HIS A 80 21.55 -0.05 -0.24
C HIS A 80 21.74 0.25 1.24
N TYR A 81 22.52 1.27 1.55
CA TYR A 81 22.88 1.61 2.92
C TYR A 81 23.10 3.11 3.09
N ALA A 82 22.52 3.67 4.13
CA ALA A 82 22.79 5.01 4.61
C ALA A 82 22.94 4.98 6.12
N ARG A 83 23.86 5.79 6.65
CA ARG A 83 23.99 5.99 8.09
C ARG A 83 23.81 7.46 8.41
N ARG A 84 23.03 7.74 9.44
CA ARG A 84 22.89 9.09 10.00
C ARG A 84 23.06 9.01 11.51
N GLY A 85 24.23 9.38 11.99
CA GLY A 85 24.64 9.24 13.38
C GLY A 85 24.47 7.80 13.87
N ALA A 86 23.58 7.58 14.84
CA ALA A 86 23.31 6.28 15.44
C ALA A 86 22.25 5.45 14.71
N PHE A 87 21.75 5.91 13.57
CA PHE A 87 20.74 5.20 12.79
C PHE A 87 21.34 4.65 11.49
N GLU A 88 21.13 3.37 11.26
CA GLU A 88 21.51 2.68 10.04
C GLU A 88 20.27 2.34 9.25
N PHE A 89 20.21 2.79 8.00
CA PHE A 89 19.12 2.57 7.06
C PHE A 89 19.57 1.58 6.00
N TYR A 90 18.83 0.50 5.85
CA TYR A 90 19.07 -0.54 4.86
C TYR A 90 17.95 -0.57 3.85
N ASN A 91 18.31 -0.71 2.57
CA ASN A 91 17.36 -0.86 1.47
C ASN A 91 17.81 -2.03 0.59
N ASP A 92 17.29 -3.20 0.89
CA ASP A 92 17.60 -4.44 0.17
C ASP A 92 16.70 -4.66 -1.04
N TYR A 93 15.80 -3.72 -1.35
CA TYR A 93 14.90 -3.84 -2.50
C TYR A 93 15.64 -3.65 -3.82
N VAL A 94 15.63 -4.67 -4.69
CA VAL A 94 16.20 -4.62 -6.04
C VAL A 94 15.10 -4.85 -7.09
N ARG A 95 14.50 -3.75 -7.55
CA ARG A 95 13.38 -3.77 -8.51
C ARG A 95 13.68 -4.52 -9.80
N ILE A 96 14.89 -4.37 -10.35
CA ILE A 96 15.24 -4.95 -11.67
C ILE A 96 15.32 -6.48 -11.63
N LYS A 97 15.64 -7.08 -10.48
CA LYS A 97 15.76 -8.52 -10.31
C LYS A 97 14.51 -9.18 -9.72
N ASN A 98 13.45 -8.41 -9.46
CA ASN A 98 12.29 -8.87 -8.69
C ASN A 98 12.67 -9.54 -7.35
N GLU A 99 13.80 -9.17 -6.79
CA GLU A 99 14.23 -9.61 -5.48
C GLU A 99 13.62 -8.66 -4.47
N SER A 100 12.71 -9.15 -3.65
CA SER A 100 12.13 -8.41 -2.54
C SER A 100 13.06 -8.52 -1.34
N GLY A 101 13.86 -7.50 -1.10
CA GLY A 101 14.49 -7.29 0.20
C GLY A 101 13.58 -6.45 1.11
N THR A 102 13.82 -6.51 2.40
CA THR A 102 13.12 -5.66 3.38
C THR A 102 13.96 -4.43 3.66
N SER A 103 13.40 -3.25 3.41
CA SER A 103 13.98 -2.02 3.95
C SER A 103 13.78 -2.01 5.46
N HIS A 104 14.80 -1.64 6.20
CA HIS A 104 14.73 -1.60 7.67
C HIS A 104 15.70 -0.57 8.26
N VAL A 105 15.44 -0.17 9.49
CA VAL A 105 16.27 0.76 10.27
C VAL A 105 16.77 0.06 11.53
N THR A 106 18.03 0.26 11.89
CA THR A 106 18.60 -0.29 13.13
C THR A 106 19.40 0.78 13.88
N PHE A 107 19.67 0.53 15.16
CA PHE A 107 20.57 1.36 15.93
C PHE A 107 22.02 0.85 15.87
N LYS A 108 22.96 1.80 15.92
CA LYS A 108 24.36 1.58 16.15
C LYS A 108 24.94 2.69 17.01
N ASP A 109 25.59 2.33 18.11
CA ASP A 109 26.22 3.25 19.07
C ASP A 109 25.22 4.33 19.61
N TYR A 110 23.93 3.98 19.80
CA TYR A 110 22.89 4.88 20.24
C TYR A 110 22.90 5.04 21.77
N ARG A 111 23.15 6.26 22.26
CA ARG A 111 23.18 6.58 23.68
C ARG A 111 21.81 7.01 24.17
N THR A 112 21.29 6.30 25.17
CA THR A 112 19.99 6.61 25.79
C THR A 112 19.88 6.00 27.18
N GLY A 113 19.16 6.63 28.10
CA GLY A 113 18.87 6.09 29.44
C GLY A 113 20.12 5.71 30.25
N GLY A 114 21.25 6.39 30.05
CA GLY A 114 22.51 6.11 30.72
C GLY A 114 23.22 4.82 30.26
N ALA A 115 22.86 4.30 29.08
CA ALA A 115 23.48 3.15 28.43
C ALA A 115 23.71 3.42 26.95
N THR A 116 24.51 2.58 26.31
CA THR A 116 24.73 2.61 24.87
C THR A 116 24.13 1.35 24.24
N ILE A 117 23.23 1.53 23.28
CA ILE A 117 22.83 0.44 22.37
C ILE A 117 23.90 0.33 21.30
N ASP A 118 24.73 -0.71 21.38
CA ASP A 118 25.85 -0.90 20.45
C ASP A 118 25.34 -1.22 19.04
N TRP A 119 24.32 -2.08 18.96
CA TRP A 119 23.61 -2.45 17.72
C TRP A 119 22.29 -3.15 18.01
N THR A 120 21.39 -3.20 17.01
CA THR A 120 20.15 -3.97 17.06
C THR A 120 19.95 -4.81 15.81
N THR A 121 19.17 -5.90 15.93
CA THR A 121 18.59 -6.67 14.83
C THR A 121 17.06 -6.47 14.78
N VAL A 122 16.58 -5.42 15.40
CA VAL A 122 15.18 -5.00 15.49
C VAL A 122 15.09 -3.51 15.16
N GLU A 123 13.95 -3.08 14.64
CA GLU A 123 13.72 -1.70 14.21
C GLU A 123 13.21 -0.84 15.36
N PRO A 124 13.71 0.39 15.56
CA PRO A 124 13.11 1.35 16.47
C PRO A 124 11.70 1.73 16.00
N PHE A 125 10.73 1.68 16.90
CA PHE A 125 9.35 1.99 16.60
C PHE A 125 8.85 3.26 17.31
N CYS A 126 8.88 3.27 18.64
CA CYS A 126 8.47 4.42 19.43
C CYS A 126 9.02 4.36 20.86
N LYS A 127 8.93 5.50 21.58
CA LYS A 127 9.20 5.61 23.01
C LYS A 127 7.87 5.89 23.75
N VAL A 128 7.65 5.24 24.87
CA VAL A 128 6.57 5.57 25.80
C VAL A 128 7.19 5.60 27.18
N ASP A 129 7.27 6.78 27.79
CA ASP A 129 7.99 7.03 29.03
C ASP A 129 9.47 6.55 28.90
N ASP A 130 9.91 5.65 29.78
CA ASP A 130 11.25 5.05 29.77
C ASP A 130 11.34 3.75 28.97
N LEU A 131 10.28 3.34 28.32
CA LEU A 131 10.18 2.10 27.54
C LEU A 131 10.39 2.35 26.05
N ILE A 132 11.37 1.67 25.48
CA ILE A 132 11.65 1.70 24.03
C ILE A 132 10.97 0.51 23.36
N TYR A 133 10.10 0.80 22.40
CA TYR A 133 9.48 -0.21 21.57
C TYR A 133 10.24 -0.39 20.25
N PHE A 134 10.43 -1.64 19.90
CA PHE A 134 11.02 -2.08 18.65
C PHE A 134 10.04 -2.97 17.88
N ILE A 135 10.29 -3.17 16.59
CA ILE A 135 9.59 -4.13 15.74
C ILE A 135 10.60 -5.19 15.29
N GLU A 136 10.18 -6.44 15.25
CA GLU A 136 11.00 -7.52 14.70
C GLU A 136 11.28 -7.30 13.20
N ILE A 137 12.51 -7.51 12.78
CA ILE A 137 12.86 -7.67 11.37
C ILE A 137 12.62 -9.14 11.00
N ARG A 138 11.71 -9.37 10.06
CA ARG A 138 11.34 -10.73 9.67
C ARG A 138 12.56 -11.56 9.27
N GLY A 139 12.64 -12.77 9.76
CA GLY A 139 13.75 -13.69 9.51
C GLY A 139 15.02 -13.42 10.31
N LYS A 140 15.07 -12.36 11.13
CA LYS A 140 16.19 -12.10 12.05
C LYS A 140 15.81 -12.49 13.48
N LYS A 141 16.78 -13.03 14.22
CA LYS A 141 16.61 -13.28 15.67
C LYS A 141 16.58 -11.93 16.39
N PRO A 142 15.54 -11.61 17.20
CA PRO A 142 15.46 -10.32 17.89
C PRO A 142 16.55 -10.18 18.95
N GLN A 143 17.52 -9.30 18.70
CA GLN A 143 18.65 -9.07 19.59
C GLN A 143 18.95 -7.57 19.72
N ILE A 144 19.38 -7.17 20.90
CA ILE A 144 19.84 -5.82 21.23
C ILE A 144 21.14 -5.98 22.02
N SER A 145 22.22 -5.36 21.56
CA SER A 145 23.47 -5.25 22.34
C SER A 145 23.46 -3.94 23.12
N VAL A 146 23.69 -4.02 24.41
CA VAL A 146 23.73 -2.85 25.31
C VAL A 146 24.97 -2.94 26.17
N ASP A 147 25.80 -1.92 26.13
CA ASP A 147 27.07 -1.81 26.88
C ASP A 147 27.93 -3.08 26.73
N GLY A 148 28.10 -3.56 25.51
CA GLY A 148 28.89 -4.76 25.14
C GLY A 148 28.21 -6.10 25.44
N LYS A 149 26.98 -6.13 25.99
CA LYS A 149 26.25 -7.37 26.28
C LYS A 149 25.05 -7.55 25.37
N VAL A 150 24.94 -8.75 24.76
CA VAL A 150 23.84 -9.12 23.86
C VAL A 150 22.66 -9.71 24.62
N TYR A 151 21.49 -9.14 24.38
CA TYR A 151 20.20 -9.59 24.92
C TYR A 151 19.35 -10.13 23.78
N THR A 152 18.94 -11.42 23.86
CA THR A 152 17.91 -11.98 22.99
C THR A 152 16.54 -11.62 23.55
N CYS A 153 15.73 -10.92 22.78
CA CYS A 153 14.44 -10.42 23.24
C CYS A 153 13.31 -11.42 22.94
N LYS A 154 12.39 -11.52 23.90
CA LYS A 154 11.10 -12.20 23.69
C LYS A 154 10.12 -11.22 23.05
N LEU A 155 9.42 -11.68 22.01
CA LEU A 155 8.42 -10.84 21.34
C LEU A 155 7.22 -10.54 22.25
N ASN A 156 6.67 -9.33 22.07
CA ASN A 156 5.46 -8.85 22.73
C ASN A 156 5.53 -8.83 24.28
N LYS A 157 6.74 -8.77 24.83
CA LYS A 157 6.96 -8.68 26.29
C LYS A 157 7.92 -7.55 26.65
N GLN A 158 7.56 -6.81 27.66
CA GLN A 158 8.47 -5.86 28.29
C GLN A 158 9.57 -6.64 29.02
N GLN A 159 10.81 -6.19 28.89
CA GLN A 159 11.99 -6.83 29.48
C GLN A 159 13.13 -5.83 29.66
N LYS A 160 14.13 -6.22 30.44
CA LYS A 160 15.36 -5.44 30.59
C LYS A 160 16.40 -5.88 29.56
N ALA A 161 17.05 -4.89 28.94
CA ALA A 161 18.30 -5.03 28.22
C ALA A 161 19.33 -4.13 28.89
N GLY A 162 20.11 -4.68 29.82
CA GLY A 162 20.94 -3.87 30.71
C GLY A 162 20.07 -2.93 31.60
N LYS A 163 20.39 -1.64 31.53
CA LYS A 163 19.61 -0.60 32.24
C LYS A 163 18.32 -0.20 31.50
N LEU A 164 18.19 -0.54 30.23
CA LEU A 164 17.08 -0.11 29.38
C LEU A 164 15.84 -0.99 29.58
N ASN A 165 14.66 -0.38 29.56
CA ASN A 165 13.40 -1.05 29.41
C ASN A 165 13.08 -1.16 27.91
N VAL A 166 12.84 -2.37 27.42
CA VAL A 166 12.59 -2.61 25.99
C VAL A 166 11.41 -3.53 25.78
N CYS A 167 10.72 -3.37 24.67
CA CYS A 167 9.69 -4.29 24.20
C CYS A 167 9.86 -4.47 22.67
N VAL A 168 10.06 -5.68 22.22
CA VAL A 168 10.08 -5.99 20.80
C VAL A 168 8.72 -6.54 20.41
N LEU A 169 8.01 -5.81 19.57
CA LEU A 169 6.73 -6.26 19.01
C LEU A 169 7.00 -7.19 17.83
N SER A 170 6.20 -8.26 17.72
CA SER A 170 6.12 -8.96 16.44
C SER A 170 5.58 -8.03 15.37
N TYR A 171 5.91 -8.27 14.11
CA TYR A 171 5.43 -7.46 13.00
C TYR A 171 3.89 -7.37 12.99
N GLU A 172 3.20 -8.50 13.20
CA GLU A 172 1.74 -8.54 13.25
C GLU A 172 1.17 -7.75 14.45
N LYS A 173 1.85 -7.78 15.60
CA LYS A 173 1.45 -6.97 16.74
C LYS A 173 1.69 -5.48 16.49
N ALA A 174 2.78 -5.12 15.84
CA ALA A 174 3.09 -3.74 15.47
C ALA A 174 2.06 -3.15 14.51
N LYS A 175 1.49 -3.94 13.61
CA LYS A 175 0.40 -3.50 12.72
C LYS A 175 -0.83 -3.01 13.49
N THR A 176 -1.08 -3.53 14.68
CA THR A 176 -2.20 -3.11 15.53
C THR A 176 -1.84 -2.00 16.51
N ALA A 177 -0.55 -1.63 16.64
CA ALA A 177 -0.06 -0.70 17.64
C ALA A 177 -0.01 0.74 17.09
N TYR A 178 -0.61 1.69 17.82
CA TYR A 178 -0.68 3.12 17.48
C TYR A 178 -0.31 3.95 18.70
N LYS A 179 0.63 4.88 18.56
CA LYS A 179 0.94 5.84 19.63
C LYS A 179 0.06 7.08 19.47
N ILE A 180 -0.83 7.28 20.43
CA ILE A 180 -1.77 8.41 20.46
C ILE A 180 -1.66 9.07 21.83
N ASP A 181 -1.48 10.39 21.85
CA ASP A 181 -1.33 11.18 23.10
C ASP A 181 -0.29 10.59 24.06
N GLY A 182 0.87 10.18 23.51
CA GLY A 182 1.97 9.60 24.29
C GLY A 182 1.78 8.16 24.77
N LYS A 183 0.62 7.53 24.50
CA LYS A 183 0.32 6.16 24.91
C LYS A 183 0.30 5.22 23.71
N LEU A 184 0.82 4.00 23.89
CA LEU A 184 0.70 2.95 22.87
C LEU A 184 -0.61 2.19 23.04
N LEU A 185 -1.49 2.30 22.06
CA LEU A 185 -2.80 1.65 22.00
C LEU A 185 -2.79 0.57 20.92
N TYR A 186 -3.67 -0.40 21.05
CA TYR A 186 -3.77 -1.52 20.10
C TYR A 186 -5.18 -1.61 19.53
N ALA A 187 -5.28 -1.62 18.21
CA ALA A 187 -6.53 -1.93 17.52
C ALA A 187 -7.00 -3.35 17.90
N LYS A 188 -8.26 -3.47 18.29
CA LYS A 188 -8.84 -4.75 18.76
C LYS A 188 -9.36 -5.58 17.62
N ASN A 189 -9.89 -4.92 16.58
CA ASN A 189 -10.55 -5.54 15.45
C ASN A 189 -9.71 -5.49 14.17
N GLY A 190 -8.40 -5.15 14.28
CA GLY A 190 -7.50 -5.04 13.14
C GLY A 190 -7.72 -3.78 12.30
N GLY A 191 -8.39 -2.78 12.86
CA GLY A 191 -8.66 -1.49 12.23
C GLY A 191 -7.52 -0.49 12.37
N ILE A 192 -7.79 0.71 11.93
CA ILE A 192 -6.91 1.88 12.08
C ILE A 192 -7.38 2.68 13.27
N LEU A 193 -6.47 2.96 14.22
CA LEU A 193 -6.75 3.87 15.33
C LEU A 193 -6.31 5.28 14.99
N TYR A 194 -7.17 6.24 15.23
CA TYR A 194 -6.85 7.66 15.14
C TYR A 194 -7.64 8.48 16.17
N LYS A 195 -7.18 9.69 16.41
CA LYS A 195 -7.87 10.63 17.27
C LYS A 195 -8.80 11.50 16.41
N SER A 196 -10.08 11.52 16.77
CA SER A 196 -11.07 12.45 16.24
C SER A 196 -11.62 13.27 17.37
N ASP A 197 -11.38 14.57 17.34
CA ASP A 197 -11.69 15.52 18.43
C ASP A 197 -11.16 15.04 19.81
N SER A 198 -12.05 14.64 20.70
CA SER A 198 -11.70 14.12 22.03
C SER A 198 -11.74 12.59 22.15
N CYS A 199 -12.11 11.89 21.08
CA CYS A 199 -12.31 10.44 21.07
C CYS A 199 -11.22 9.72 20.29
N ILE A 200 -10.92 8.47 20.70
CA ILE A 200 -10.13 7.55 19.91
C ILE A 200 -11.09 6.66 19.14
N VAL A 201 -10.96 6.67 17.82
CA VAL A 201 -11.80 5.91 16.89
C VAL A 201 -11.00 4.74 16.34
N GLU A 202 -11.61 3.57 16.25
CA GLU A 202 -11.11 2.43 15.49
C GLU A 202 -11.98 2.26 14.23
N GLU A 203 -11.40 2.56 13.08
CA GLU A 203 -12.02 2.32 11.79
C GLU A 203 -11.67 0.91 11.30
N VAL A 204 -12.68 0.08 11.11
CA VAL A 204 -12.52 -1.32 10.70
C VAL A 204 -13.08 -1.53 9.30
N TRP A 205 -12.26 -2.12 8.45
CA TRP A 205 -12.65 -2.50 7.10
C TRP A 205 -13.04 -3.99 7.07
N THR A 206 -14.32 -4.28 6.90
CA THR A 206 -14.73 -5.67 6.73
C THR A 206 -14.39 -6.17 5.33
N LYS A 207 -13.80 -7.36 5.24
CA LYS A 207 -13.48 -8.03 3.97
C LYS A 207 -14.56 -9.03 3.55
N SER A 208 -15.53 -9.28 4.41
CA SER A 208 -16.63 -10.20 4.11
C SER A 208 -17.62 -9.58 3.12
N PRO A 209 -18.11 -10.33 2.15
CA PRO A 209 -19.20 -9.84 1.30
C PRO A 209 -20.43 -9.60 2.17
N VAL A 210 -20.87 -8.35 2.22
CA VAL A 210 -22.05 -7.92 2.98
C VAL A 210 -23.31 -8.00 2.13
N ILE A 211 -23.15 -7.82 0.81
CA ILE A 211 -24.21 -7.88 -0.18
C ILE A 211 -23.73 -8.75 -1.35
N ALA A 212 -24.54 -9.71 -1.74
CA ALA A 212 -24.23 -10.54 -2.89
C ALA A 212 -24.43 -9.75 -4.19
N ALA A 213 -23.44 -9.83 -5.09
CA ALA A 213 -23.54 -9.33 -6.44
C ALA A 213 -23.61 -10.50 -7.43
N THR A 214 -24.46 -10.37 -8.46
CA THR A 214 -24.55 -11.31 -9.58
C THR A 214 -23.89 -10.68 -10.81
N VAL A 215 -22.97 -11.40 -11.42
CA VAL A 215 -22.27 -10.99 -12.62
C VAL A 215 -22.76 -11.83 -13.80
N THR A 216 -23.23 -11.16 -14.86
CA THR A 216 -23.70 -11.83 -16.08
C THR A 216 -22.83 -11.40 -17.26
N GLU A 217 -22.20 -12.36 -17.95
CA GLU A 217 -21.46 -12.09 -19.17
C GLU A 217 -22.44 -11.74 -20.30
N VAL A 218 -22.27 -10.56 -20.88
CA VAL A 218 -23.06 -10.08 -22.03
C VAL A 218 -22.33 -10.30 -23.34
N LYS A 219 -21.01 -10.12 -23.33
CA LYS A 219 -20.12 -10.30 -24.47
C LYS A 219 -18.81 -10.90 -24.01
N LYS A 220 -18.33 -11.92 -24.71
CA LYS A 220 -16.97 -12.46 -24.55
C LYS A 220 -15.94 -11.49 -25.10
N ALA A 221 -14.73 -11.52 -24.54
CA ALA A 221 -13.61 -10.80 -25.13
C ALA A 221 -13.27 -11.35 -26.52
N ASP A 222 -12.92 -10.45 -27.43
CA ASP A 222 -12.29 -10.83 -28.69
C ASP A 222 -10.78 -11.10 -28.47
N ALA A 223 -10.06 -11.44 -29.55
CA ALA A 223 -8.61 -11.64 -29.46
C ALA A 223 -7.91 -10.37 -28.90
N PRO A 224 -6.96 -10.53 -27.98
CA PRO A 224 -6.26 -9.40 -27.40
C PRO A 224 -5.45 -8.66 -28.46
N ARG A 225 -5.34 -7.34 -28.30
CA ARG A 225 -4.51 -6.52 -29.16
C ARG A 225 -3.03 -6.91 -29.07
N VAL A 226 -2.28 -6.67 -30.12
CA VAL A 226 -0.82 -6.65 -30.04
C VAL A 226 -0.41 -5.32 -29.41
N VAL A 227 0.31 -5.39 -28.30
CA VAL A 227 0.77 -4.19 -27.59
C VAL A 227 2.07 -3.70 -28.22
N PRO A 228 2.10 -2.55 -28.91
CA PRO A 228 3.32 -2.01 -29.44
C PRO A 228 4.21 -1.44 -28.34
N MET A 229 5.52 -1.44 -28.58
CA MET A 229 6.48 -0.69 -27.79
C MET A 229 6.65 0.71 -28.37
N GLY A 230 6.68 1.69 -27.51
CA GLY A 230 6.93 3.05 -27.90
C GLY A 230 8.40 3.46 -27.85
N ARG A 231 8.67 4.76 -28.09
CA ARG A 231 10.03 5.32 -28.09
C ARG A 231 10.78 5.16 -26.77
N GLN A 232 10.06 5.22 -25.67
CA GLN A 232 10.62 5.11 -24.30
C GLN A 232 10.75 3.67 -23.81
N ALA A 233 10.65 2.69 -24.68
CA ALA A 233 10.59 1.27 -24.33
C ALA A 233 9.46 0.96 -23.30
N VAL A 234 8.36 1.68 -23.40
CA VAL A 234 7.15 1.52 -22.61
C VAL A 234 6.05 0.94 -23.47
N ALA A 235 5.32 -0.02 -22.97
CA ALA A 235 4.16 -0.59 -23.66
C ALA A 235 3.12 0.50 -23.93
N ALA A 236 2.64 0.60 -25.17
CA ALA A 236 1.62 1.59 -25.51
C ALA A 236 0.28 1.23 -24.84
N GLN A 237 -0.38 2.24 -24.31
CA GLN A 237 -1.71 2.10 -23.72
C GLN A 237 -2.74 1.63 -24.78
N PRO A 238 -3.87 1.01 -24.36
CA PRO A 238 -5.01 0.81 -25.23
C PRO A 238 -5.60 2.16 -25.68
N VAL A 239 -6.12 2.19 -26.89
CA VAL A 239 -6.93 3.30 -27.40
C VAL A 239 -8.42 2.97 -27.22
N GLU A 240 -9.30 3.97 -27.40
CA GLU A 240 -10.73 3.79 -27.17
C GLU A 240 -11.34 2.68 -28.05
N GLU A 241 -10.85 2.55 -29.29
CA GLU A 241 -11.28 1.53 -30.25
C GLU A 241 -10.97 0.11 -29.78
N ASP A 242 -9.92 -0.08 -28.98
CA ASP A 242 -9.56 -1.38 -28.42
C ASP A 242 -10.64 -1.93 -27.50
N PHE A 243 -11.41 -1.03 -26.82
CA PHE A 243 -12.48 -1.44 -25.91
C PHE A 243 -13.67 -2.10 -26.62
N ALA A 244 -13.76 -2.00 -27.95
CA ALA A 244 -14.68 -2.82 -28.73
C ALA A 244 -14.39 -4.34 -28.60
N LYS A 245 -13.14 -4.72 -28.28
CA LYS A 245 -12.70 -6.10 -28.05
C LYS A 245 -12.88 -6.59 -26.61
N ALA A 246 -13.30 -5.72 -25.69
CA ALA A 246 -13.47 -6.04 -24.29
C ALA A 246 -14.54 -7.11 -24.05
N ALA A 247 -14.31 -7.94 -23.03
CA ALA A 247 -15.42 -8.67 -22.41
C ALA A 247 -16.34 -7.66 -21.73
N VAL A 248 -17.66 -7.92 -21.79
CA VAL A 248 -18.68 -7.05 -21.20
C VAL A 248 -19.54 -7.85 -20.23
N TYR A 249 -19.66 -7.33 -19.02
CA TYR A 249 -20.48 -7.92 -17.96
C TYR A 249 -21.47 -6.90 -17.43
N THR A 250 -22.66 -7.37 -17.04
CA THR A 250 -23.58 -6.59 -16.20
C THR A 250 -23.45 -7.06 -14.75
N ILE A 251 -23.52 -6.12 -13.82
CA ILE A 251 -23.45 -6.39 -12.38
C ILE A 251 -24.76 -5.97 -11.74
N ASN A 252 -25.43 -6.93 -11.08
CA ASN A 252 -26.63 -6.72 -10.31
C ASN A 252 -26.37 -7.05 -8.84
N TYR A 253 -26.97 -6.30 -7.93
CA TYR A 253 -26.81 -6.47 -6.48
C TYR A 253 -28.11 -6.09 -5.76
N ASP A 254 -28.30 -6.68 -4.58
CA ASP A 254 -29.43 -6.33 -3.71
C ASP A 254 -29.11 -5.00 -2.99
N THR A 255 -30.05 -4.07 -3.06
CA THR A 255 -29.94 -2.75 -2.42
C THR A 255 -30.56 -2.67 -1.03
N SER A 256 -31.24 -3.74 -0.57
CA SER A 256 -32.03 -3.72 0.68
C SER A 256 -31.20 -3.46 1.95
N GLY A 257 -29.90 -3.79 1.93
CA GLY A 257 -28.99 -3.62 3.07
C GLY A 257 -28.02 -2.42 2.98
N ILE A 258 -28.09 -1.64 1.91
CA ILE A 258 -27.07 -0.59 1.63
C ILE A 258 -27.02 0.47 2.74
N ASN A 259 -28.16 0.89 3.28
CA ASN A 259 -28.26 1.93 4.29
C ASN A 259 -27.75 1.51 5.69
N ASN A 260 -27.36 0.26 5.87
CA ASN A 260 -26.79 -0.23 7.14
C ASN A 260 -25.28 0.05 7.28
N TYR A 261 -24.67 0.65 6.26
CA TYR A 261 -23.21 0.88 6.20
C TYR A 261 -22.92 2.34 5.84
N ASP A 262 -21.95 2.94 6.52
CA ASP A 262 -21.50 4.32 6.25
C ASP A 262 -20.80 4.41 4.88
N ASN A 263 -19.99 3.38 4.57
CA ASN A 263 -19.32 3.24 3.29
C ASN A 263 -19.45 1.81 2.78
N LEU A 264 -19.85 1.65 1.54
CA LEU A 264 -19.96 0.36 0.89
C LEU A 264 -19.24 0.39 -0.46
N PHE A 265 -18.50 -0.67 -0.77
CA PHE A 265 -17.69 -0.76 -1.97
C PHE A 265 -17.95 -2.05 -2.73
N LEU A 266 -18.04 -1.95 -4.06
CA LEU A 266 -17.96 -3.08 -4.95
C LEU A 266 -16.48 -3.43 -5.14
N ARG A 267 -16.11 -4.67 -4.81
CA ARG A 267 -14.75 -5.18 -4.99
C ARG A 267 -14.74 -6.12 -6.19
N ILE A 268 -13.93 -5.77 -7.20
CA ILE A 268 -13.84 -6.49 -8.46
C ILE A 268 -12.48 -7.17 -8.55
N ASN A 269 -12.48 -8.50 -8.51
CA ASN A 269 -11.30 -9.30 -8.79
C ASN A 269 -11.35 -9.72 -10.27
N TYR A 270 -10.43 -9.22 -11.07
CA TYR A 270 -10.38 -9.48 -12.50
C TYR A 270 -8.95 -9.77 -12.97
N ARG A 271 -8.82 -10.29 -14.17
CA ARG A 271 -7.56 -10.42 -14.90
C ARG A 271 -7.74 -9.88 -16.31
N GLY A 272 -6.81 -9.04 -16.76
CA GLY A 272 -6.88 -8.41 -18.06
C GLY A 272 -5.85 -7.31 -18.19
N ASP A 273 -6.05 -6.42 -19.14
CA ASP A 273 -5.24 -5.20 -19.32
C ASP A 273 -5.84 -4.06 -18.51
N VAL A 274 -6.93 -3.49 -18.99
CA VAL A 274 -7.67 -2.42 -18.32
C VAL A 274 -9.10 -2.88 -18.07
N ALA A 275 -9.60 -2.63 -16.84
CA ALA A 275 -11.02 -2.71 -16.51
C ALA A 275 -11.64 -1.32 -16.45
N ARG A 276 -12.88 -1.18 -16.92
CA ARG A 276 -13.70 0.02 -16.85
C ARG A 276 -15.07 -0.29 -16.29
N VAL A 277 -15.52 0.47 -15.32
CA VAL A 277 -16.89 0.37 -14.74
C VAL A 277 -17.70 1.57 -15.19
N TYR A 278 -18.86 1.28 -15.74
CA TYR A 278 -19.82 2.28 -16.19
C TYR A 278 -21.11 2.21 -15.35
N ALA A 279 -21.64 3.36 -15.02
CA ALA A 279 -22.97 3.53 -14.39
C ALA A 279 -23.84 4.35 -15.32
N ASP A 280 -24.94 3.76 -15.84
CA ASP A 280 -25.78 4.36 -16.88
C ASP A 280 -25.00 4.91 -18.08
N GLY A 281 -23.99 4.16 -18.51
CA GLY A 281 -23.15 4.53 -19.66
C GLY A 281 -22.05 5.55 -19.37
N ARG A 282 -22.00 6.12 -18.16
CA ARG A 282 -20.92 7.02 -17.72
C ARG A 282 -19.80 6.23 -17.05
N LEU A 283 -18.56 6.47 -17.46
CA LEU A 283 -17.38 5.91 -16.78
C LEU A 283 -17.31 6.45 -15.34
N VAL A 284 -17.23 5.55 -14.35
CA VAL A 284 -17.14 5.90 -12.93
C VAL A 284 -15.86 5.38 -12.26
N ALA A 285 -15.24 4.35 -12.82
CA ALA A 285 -13.95 3.86 -12.34
C ALA A 285 -13.24 3.09 -13.47
N ASP A 286 -11.93 3.14 -13.48
CA ASP A 286 -11.07 2.35 -14.36
C ASP A 286 -9.77 1.99 -13.65
N ASN A 287 -9.10 0.93 -14.12
CA ASN A 287 -7.85 0.47 -13.52
C ASN A 287 -7.05 -0.35 -14.52
N PHE A 288 -5.71 -0.19 -14.54
CA PHE A 288 -4.81 -1.21 -15.06
C PHE A 288 -4.73 -2.38 -14.08
N TRP A 289 -4.77 -3.60 -14.60
CA TRP A 289 -4.61 -4.77 -13.75
C TRP A 289 -3.22 -4.81 -13.10
N ASN A 290 -3.20 -4.85 -11.79
CA ASN A 290 -1.98 -4.85 -10.97
C ASN A 290 -1.93 -6.03 -9.98
N GLY A 291 -2.78 -7.05 -10.18
CA GLY A 291 -2.88 -8.21 -9.29
C GLY A 291 -3.70 -7.97 -8.02
N LYS A 292 -4.26 -6.77 -7.84
CA LYS A 292 -5.12 -6.42 -6.71
C LYS A 292 -6.56 -6.23 -7.17
N GLU A 293 -7.48 -6.24 -6.22
CA GLU A 293 -8.89 -5.92 -6.48
C GLU A 293 -9.06 -4.43 -6.81
N MET A 294 -9.90 -4.15 -7.78
CA MET A 294 -10.42 -2.81 -8.06
C MET A 294 -11.60 -2.52 -7.13
N TRP A 295 -11.64 -1.34 -6.55
CA TRP A 295 -12.68 -0.92 -5.62
C TRP A 295 -13.47 0.24 -6.20
N VAL A 296 -14.80 0.15 -6.14
CA VAL A 296 -15.72 1.18 -6.64
C VAL A 296 -16.73 1.52 -5.57
N ARG A 297 -16.93 2.80 -5.31
CA ARG A 297 -17.91 3.24 -4.30
C ARG A 297 -19.32 2.87 -4.73
N MET A 298 -20.08 2.22 -3.87
CA MET A 298 -21.47 1.88 -4.15
C MET A 298 -22.35 3.12 -4.33
N ALA A 299 -22.03 4.24 -3.70
CA ALA A 299 -22.73 5.52 -3.91
C ALA A 299 -22.73 5.98 -5.38
N ASP A 300 -21.72 5.62 -6.16
CA ASP A 300 -21.63 5.95 -7.58
C ASP A 300 -22.47 5.00 -8.45
N LEU A 301 -22.89 3.85 -7.92
CA LEU A 301 -23.53 2.75 -8.63
C LEU A 301 -25.02 2.57 -8.29
N VAL A 302 -25.45 2.91 -7.07
CA VAL A 302 -26.79 2.64 -6.57
C VAL A 302 -27.87 3.25 -7.48
N GLY A 303 -28.84 2.42 -7.84
CA GLY A 303 -29.97 2.80 -8.70
C GLY A 303 -29.62 2.92 -10.18
N LYS A 304 -28.41 2.55 -10.60
CA LYS A 304 -27.95 2.66 -11.99
C LYS A 304 -27.68 1.28 -12.60
N LYS A 305 -27.75 1.20 -13.93
CA LYS A 305 -27.28 0.04 -14.67
C LYS A 305 -25.76 0.01 -14.64
N VAL A 306 -25.19 -1.05 -14.05
CA VAL A 306 -23.75 -1.21 -13.93
C VAL A 306 -23.22 -2.16 -15.00
N GLU A 307 -22.23 -1.66 -15.75
CA GLU A 307 -21.53 -2.43 -16.78
C GLU A 307 -20.03 -2.44 -16.49
N LEU A 308 -19.41 -3.61 -16.58
CA LEU A 308 -17.97 -3.80 -16.45
C LEU A 308 -17.39 -4.23 -17.80
N LYS A 309 -16.39 -3.53 -18.30
CA LYS A 309 -15.61 -3.91 -19.49
C LYS A 309 -14.20 -4.29 -19.07
N ILE A 310 -13.71 -5.44 -19.58
CA ILE A 310 -12.36 -5.92 -19.29
C ILE A 310 -11.66 -6.17 -20.64
N LEU A 311 -10.58 -5.43 -20.89
CA LEU A 311 -9.73 -5.68 -22.04
C LEU A 311 -8.88 -6.92 -21.82
N PRO A 312 -8.82 -7.84 -22.80
CA PRO A 312 -7.94 -8.99 -22.70
C PRO A 312 -6.47 -8.57 -22.89
N LEU A 313 -5.57 -9.18 -22.10
CA LEU A 313 -4.13 -9.00 -22.19
C LEU A 313 -3.46 -10.28 -22.69
N ARG A 314 -2.51 -10.15 -23.63
CA ARG A 314 -1.67 -11.26 -24.06
C ARG A 314 -0.62 -11.60 -23.00
N LYS A 315 -0.32 -12.87 -22.83
CA LYS A 315 0.75 -13.32 -21.93
C LYS A 315 2.13 -12.79 -22.31
N ASP A 316 2.37 -12.56 -23.59
CA ASP A 316 3.62 -12.04 -24.15
C ASP A 316 3.62 -10.52 -24.34
N ALA A 317 2.62 -9.81 -23.81
CA ALA A 317 2.59 -8.35 -23.86
C ALA A 317 3.82 -7.78 -23.12
N PRO A 318 4.48 -6.74 -23.68
CA PRO A 318 5.68 -6.15 -23.08
C PRO A 318 5.35 -5.27 -21.88
N VAL A 319 4.47 -5.76 -21.00
CA VAL A 319 4.04 -5.10 -19.75
C VAL A 319 4.88 -5.64 -18.61
N TYR A 320 5.38 -4.75 -17.79
CA TYR A 320 6.12 -5.14 -16.60
C TYR A 320 5.18 -5.62 -15.49
N PHE A 321 5.37 -6.87 -15.07
CA PHE A 321 4.71 -7.43 -13.89
C PHE A 321 5.75 -7.87 -12.86
N GLN A 322 5.43 -7.71 -11.60
CA GLN A 322 6.20 -8.31 -10.52
C GLN A 322 6.03 -9.83 -10.53
N LYS A 323 6.92 -10.54 -9.80
CA LYS A 323 6.95 -12.00 -9.79
C LYS A 323 5.60 -12.63 -9.41
N GLU A 324 4.95 -12.06 -8.39
CA GLU A 324 3.65 -12.52 -7.91
C GLU A 324 2.56 -12.36 -8.97
N GLN A 325 2.55 -11.24 -9.68
CA GLN A 325 1.59 -10.98 -10.76
C GLN A 325 1.82 -11.91 -11.94
N LYS A 326 3.08 -12.17 -12.30
CA LYS A 326 3.41 -13.14 -13.36
C LYS A 326 2.86 -14.52 -13.04
N ALA A 327 3.05 -15.01 -11.81
CA ALA A 327 2.50 -16.29 -11.38
C ALA A 327 0.96 -16.37 -11.43
N MET A 328 0.26 -15.22 -11.40
CA MET A 328 -1.20 -15.19 -11.53
C MET A 328 -1.70 -15.33 -12.98
N ILE A 329 -0.86 -15.03 -13.98
CA ILE A 329 -1.22 -15.08 -15.42
C ILE A 329 -0.63 -16.28 -16.16
N GLU A 330 0.33 -16.99 -15.57
CA GLU A 330 0.83 -18.28 -16.04
C GLU A 330 -0.16 -19.40 -15.73
#